data_db50ce73eb8b588bb0b88adec9b6eba9
#
_entry.id   db50ce73eb8b588bb0b88adec9b6eba9
#
_cell.length_a   1.000
_cell.length_b   1.000
_cell.length_c   1.000
_cell.angle_alpha   90.00
_cell.angle_beta   90.00
_cell.angle_gamma   90.00
#
_symmetry.space_group_name_H-M   'P 1'
#
loop_
_entity.id
_entity.type
_entity.pdbx_description
1 polymer ?
#
loop_
_entity_poly.entity_id
_entity_poly.type
_entity_poly.pdbx_seq_one_letter_code
_entity_poly.pdbx_strand_id
1 'polypeptide(L)'
;MEIYFEHLINATYRAYQDILIKKHGDIYPLRSAIIKFGGFHLSYDWYGRTRLGKEEVGNLIIYTKEIHLNILFAYCLGGLKSDIPNFTELFGFRKLVNTIAHELAHCLMANYKLQFGYKHDKSHGGLTQDIEAFLWTLPEIKELERLQGFQWQELAKNLR
;
A
#
# COMPACT_ATOMS: atom_id res chain seq x y z
N MET A 1 -7.18 -12.73 4.23
CA MET A 1 -7.15 -11.45 3.49
C MET A 1 -5.83 -10.70 3.66
N GLU A 2 -5.23 -10.64 4.84
CA GLU A 2 -3.94 -9.98 5.04
C GLU A 2 -2.81 -10.59 4.20
N ILE A 3 -2.72 -11.92 4.13
CA ILE A 3 -1.75 -12.62 3.28
C ILE A 3 -1.94 -12.24 1.81
N TYR A 4 -3.18 -12.10 1.38
CA TYR A 4 -3.50 -11.68 0.02
C TYR A 4 -3.01 -10.26 -0.26
N PHE A 5 -3.21 -9.33 0.69
CA PHE A 5 -2.70 -7.96 0.59
C PHE A 5 -1.19 -7.92 0.49
N GLU A 6 -0.50 -8.69 1.34
CA GLU A 6 0.95 -8.77 1.30
C GLU A 6 1.45 -9.26 -0.05
N HIS A 7 0.82 -10.31 -0.58
CA HIS A 7 1.17 -10.85 -1.89
C HIS A 7 0.94 -9.82 -3.01
N LEU A 8 -0.21 -9.17 -3.01
CA LEU A 8 -0.55 -8.13 -3.98
C LEU A 8 0.45 -6.98 -3.96
N ILE A 9 0.75 -6.47 -2.76
CA ILE A 9 1.66 -5.34 -2.58
C ILE A 9 3.07 -5.72 -3.04
N ASN A 10 3.56 -6.90 -2.67
CA ASN A 10 4.87 -7.39 -3.10
C ASN A 10 4.95 -7.55 -4.62
N ALA A 11 3.95 -8.19 -5.22
CA ALA A 11 3.92 -8.40 -6.66
C ALA A 11 3.91 -7.07 -7.42
N THR A 12 3.09 -6.13 -6.97
CA THR A 12 2.99 -4.79 -7.57
C THR A 12 4.31 -4.04 -7.45
N TYR A 13 4.90 -4.05 -6.25
CA TYR A 13 6.18 -3.40 -6.01
C TYR A 13 7.28 -3.91 -6.93
N ARG A 14 7.42 -5.24 -7.03
CA ARG A 14 8.44 -5.87 -7.87
C ARG A 14 8.24 -5.55 -9.35
N ALA A 15 7.02 -5.70 -9.83
CA ALA A 15 6.70 -5.45 -11.22
C ALA A 15 6.94 -3.98 -11.59
N TYR A 16 6.55 -3.06 -10.74
CA TYR A 16 6.74 -1.65 -11.00
C TYR A 16 8.19 -1.22 -10.84
N GLN A 17 8.92 -1.80 -9.89
CA GLN A 17 10.35 -1.57 -9.74
C GLN A 17 11.12 -1.97 -11.00
N ASP A 18 10.78 -3.12 -11.61
CA ASP A 18 11.39 -3.57 -12.86
C ASP A 18 11.12 -2.60 -14.01
N ILE A 19 9.91 -2.06 -14.09
CA ILE A 19 9.54 -1.03 -15.08
C ILE A 19 10.40 0.23 -14.88
N LEU A 20 10.54 0.68 -13.65
CA LEU A 20 11.35 1.87 -13.34
C LEU A 20 12.83 1.68 -13.69
N ILE A 21 13.38 0.51 -13.40
CA ILE A 21 14.77 0.19 -13.73
C ILE A 21 14.99 0.21 -15.25
N LYS A 22 14.09 -0.39 -16.02
CA LYS A 22 14.16 -0.38 -17.47
C LYS A 22 14.08 1.03 -18.05
N LYS A 23 13.28 1.90 -17.43
CA LYS A 23 13.04 3.26 -17.91
C LYS A 23 14.13 4.25 -17.49
N HIS A 24 14.64 4.14 -16.27
CA HIS A 24 15.52 5.13 -15.64
C HIS A 24 16.86 4.58 -15.19
N GLY A 25 17.15 3.30 -15.39
CA GLY A 25 18.32 2.64 -14.84
C GLY A 25 18.17 2.34 -13.35
N ASP A 26 19.24 1.83 -12.73
CA ASP A 26 19.21 1.37 -11.34
C ASP A 26 19.44 2.54 -10.37
N ILE A 27 18.51 3.47 -10.34
CA ILE A 27 18.55 4.65 -9.45
C ILE A 27 17.81 4.43 -8.12
N TYR A 28 17.11 3.30 -7.98
CA TYR A 28 16.36 2.96 -6.77
C TYR A 28 17.06 1.79 -6.07
N PRO A 29 17.94 2.07 -5.09
CA PRO A 29 18.89 1.09 -4.57
C PRO A 29 18.32 0.02 -3.65
N LEU A 30 17.07 0.12 -3.23
CA LEU A 30 16.49 -0.79 -2.25
C LEU A 30 15.73 -1.96 -2.88
N ARG A 31 16.29 -2.54 -3.97
CA ARG A 31 15.68 -3.67 -4.70
C ARG A 31 15.42 -4.90 -3.84
N SER A 32 16.30 -5.14 -2.86
CA SER A 32 16.21 -6.28 -1.95
C SER A 32 15.28 -6.04 -0.77
N ALA A 33 14.70 -4.86 -0.64
CA ALA A 33 13.80 -4.57 0.45
C ALA A 33 12.54 -5.44 0.38
N ILE A 34 12.19 -6.03 1.51
CA ILE A 34 10.98 -6.82 1.64
C ILE A 34 9.82 -5.90 1.94
N ILE A 35 8.75 -6.00 1.16
CA ILE A 35 7.51 -5.29 1.43
C ILE A 35 6.62 -6.16 2.29
N LYS A 36 6.12 -5.59 3.36
CA LYS A 36 5.17 -6.25 4.24
C LYS A 36 3.89 -5.43 4.36
N PHE A 37 2.77 -6.13 4.42
CA PHE A 37 1.54 -5.50 4.84
C PHE A 37 1.49 -5.46 6.36
N GLY A 38 1.49 -4.27 6.92
CA GLY A 38 1.55 -4.05 8.37
C GLY A 38 0.18 -4.11 9.07
N GLY A 39 -0.88 -4.42 8.33
CA GLY A 39 -2.22 -4.57 8.88
C GLY A 39 -3.09 -3.32 8.79
N PHE A 40 -4.30 -3.46 9.32
CA PHE A 40 -5.28 -2.38 9.42
C PHE A 40 -5.27 -1.79 10.82
N HIS A 41 -5.25 -0.45 10.90
CA HIS A 41 -5.19 0.27 12.17
C HIS A 41 -6.17 1.42 12.18
N LEU A 42 -6.73 1.72 13.35
CA LEU A 42 -7.53 2.91 13.51
C LEU A 42 -6.62 4.14 13.59
N SER A 43 -6.89 5.11 12.73
CA SER A 43 -6.22 6.40 12.75
C SER A 43 -7.18 7.51 12.36
N TYR A 44 -7.03 8.67 12.97
CA TYR A 44 -7.77 9.87 12.63
C TYR A 44 -6.98 10.81 11.71
N ASP A 45 -5.68 10.49 11.48
CA ASP A 45 -4.75 11.39 10.81
C ASP A 45 -4.30 10.91 9.42
N TRP A 46 -4.48 9.61 9.09
CA TRP A 46 -3.97 9.07 7.84
C TRP A 46 -4.87 7.97 7.25
N TYR A 47 -4.85 7.85 5.93
CA TYR A 47 -5.47 6.74 5.17
C TYR A 47 -4.56 5.53 5.12
N GLY A 48 -3.29 5.76 4.87
CA GLY A 48 -2.25 4.76 4.86
C GLY A 48 -0.96 5.35 5.40
N ARG A 49 -0.05 4.48 5.78
CA ARG A 49 1.24 4.86 6.32
C ARG A 49 2.30 3.86 5.90
N THR A 50 3.47 4.36 5.52
CA THR A 50 4.61 3.52 5.19
C THR A 50 5.69 3.70 6.25
N ARG A 51 6.28 2.58 6.68
CA ARG A 51 7.39 2.56 7.62
C ARG A 51 8.58 1.82 7.02
N LEU A 52 9.78 2.35 7.25
CA LEU A 52 11.03 1.65 6.94
C LEU A 52 11.58 1.02 8.20
N GLY A 53 12.06 -0.21 8.05
CA GLY A 53 12.79 -0.91 9.09
C GLY A 53 14.04 -1.56 8.52
N LYS A 54 14.94 -1.93 9.39
CA LYS A 54 16.09 -2.76 9.06
C LYS A 54 16.30 -3.80 10.16
N GLU A 55 16.70 -4.99 9.75
CA GLU A 55 17.09 -6.06 10.65
C GLU A 55 18.54 -6.44 10.35
N GLU A 56 19.34 -6.63 11.40
CA GLU A 56 20.69 -7.15 11.27
C GLU A 56 20.68 -8.64 11.59
N VAL A 57 21.09 -9.46 10.61
CA VAL A 57 21.23 -10.90 10.77
C VAL A 57 22.69 -11.25 10.46
N GLY A 58 23.50 -11.39 11.53
CA GLY A 58 24.94 -11.51 11.38
C GLY A 58 25.54 -10.24 10.75
N ASN A 59 26.19 -10.38 9.59
CA ASN A 59 26.75 -9.25 8.85
C ASN A 59 25.80 -8.73 7.76
N LEU A 60 24.58 -9.29 7.68
CA LEU A 60 23.59 -8.90 6.67
C LEU A 60 22.62 -7.88 7.25
N ILE A 61 22.32 -6.87 6.45
CA ILE A 61 21.26 -5.89 6.75
C ILE A 61 20.10 -6.17 5.80
N ILE A 62 18.95 -6.51 6.39
CA ILE A 62 17.70 -6.75 5.66
C ILE A 62 16.81 -5.54 5.86
N TYR A 63 16.45 -4.90 4.75
CA TYR A 63 15.55 -3.74 4.78
C TYR A 63 14.11 -4.21 4.58
N THR A 64 13.20 -3.67 5.41
CA THR A 64 11.77 -3.92 5.32
C THR A 64 11.03 -2.62 5.08
N LYS A 65 9.97 -2.69 4.28
CA LYS A 65 9.04 -1.60 4.06
C LYS A 65 7.65 -2.10 4.40
N GLU A 66 7.00 -1.46 5.36
CA GLU A 66 5.68 -1.85 5.82
C GLU A 66 4.65 -0.83 5.38
N ILE A 67 3.54 -1.32 4.82
CA ILE A 67 2.39 -0.51 4.48
C ILE A 67 1.27 -0.84 5.46
N HIS A 68 0.80 0.19 6.14
CA HIS A 68 -0.32 0.12 7.08
C HIS A 68 -1.51 0.87 6.47
N LEU A 69 -2.70 0.32 6.60
CA LEU A 69 -3.92 0.92 6.08
C LEU A 69 -4.90 1.23 7.20
N ASN A 70 -5.71 2.27 7.02
CA ASN A 70 -6.75 2.61 7.98
C ASN A 70 -7.84 1.55 7.97
N ILE A 71 -8.22 1.05 9.16
CA ILE A 71 -9.26 0.03 9.32
C ILE A 71 -10.62 0.46 8.77
N LEU A 72 -10.85 1.76 8.63
CA LEU A 72 -12.10 2.28 8.08
C LEU A 72 -12.34 1.81 6.64
N PHE A 73 -11.29 1.46 5.89
CA PHE A 73 -11.45 0.78 4.60
C PHE A 73 -12.17 -0.55 4.76
N ALA A 74 -11.76 -1.36 5.75
CA ALA A 74 -12.39 -2.65 6.00
C ALA A 74 -13.84 -2.48 6.43
N TYR A 75 -14.15 -1.50 7.26
CA TYR A 75 -15.52 -1.21 7.68
C TYR A 75 -16.39 -0.76 6.50
N CYS A 76 -15.91 0.17 5.69
CA CYS A 76 -16.65 0.67 4.54
C CYS A 76 -16.92 -0.44 3.52
N LEU A 77 -15.89 -1.21 3.16
CA LEU A 77 -16.00 -2.28 2.17
C LEU A 77 -16.81 -3.47 2.69
N GLY A 78 -16.88 -3.63 4.00
CA GLY A 78 -17.76 -4.61 4.65
C GLY A 78 -19.20 -4.18 4.74
N GLY A 79 -19.54 -2.98 4.31
CA GLY A 79 -20.90 -2.46 4.37
C GLY A 79 -21.33 -1.97 5.74
N LEU A 80 -20.38 -1.73 6.65
CA LEU A 80 -20.68 -1.18 7.97
C LEU A 80 -21.00 0.31 7.86
N LYS A 81 -22.00 0.75 8.61
CA LYS A 81 -22.43 2.15 8.62
C LYS A 81 -21.49 3.00 9.48
N SER A 82 -21.30 4.24 9.07
CA SER A 82 -20.53 5.22 9.81
C SER A 82 -21.21 6.59 9.72
N ASP A 83 -21.07 7.39 10.78
CA ASP A 83 -21.55 8.77 10.82
C ASP A 83 -20.60 9.74 10.10
N ILE A 84 -19.47 9.24 9.58
CA ILE A 84 -18.52 10.07 8.83
C ILE A 84 -19.18 10.53 7.53
N PRO A 85 -19.27 11.85 7.27
CA PRO A 85 -19.77 12.37 5.99
C PRO A 85 -18.95 11.82 4.81
N ASN A 86 -19.63 11.45 3.73
CA ASN A 86 -18.99 10.92 2.51
C ASN A 86 -18.13 9.67 2.76
N PHE A 87 -18.56 8.81 3.70
CA PHE A 87 -17.79 7.64 4.12
C PHE A 87 -17.38 6.74 2.94
N THR A 88 -18.32 6.47 2.01
CA THR A 88 -18.05 5.64 0.84
C THR A 88 -17.02 6.27 -0.11
N GLU A 89 -17.03 7.58 -0.26
CA GLU A 89 -16.03 8.27 -1.08
C GLU A 89 -14.65 8.27 -0.41
N LEU A 90 -14.61 8.46 0.91
CA LEU A 90 -13.37 8.55 1.66
C LEU A 90 -12.70 7.20 1.91
N PHE A 91 -13.48 6.13 2.07
CA PHE A 91 -12.97 4.80 2.45
C PHE A 91 -13.47 3.67 1.55
N GLY A 92 -13.99 3.99 0.37
CA GLY A 92 -14.39 3.01 -0.61
C GLY A 92 -13.22 2.39 -1.36
N PHE A 93 -13.51 1.42 -2.20
CA PHE A 93 -12.48 0.65 -2.91
C PHE A 93 -11.58 1.52 -3.79
N ARG A 94 -12.14 2.52 -4.45
CA ARG A 94 -11.36 3.44 -5.28
C ARG A 94 -10.30 4.18 -4.46
N LYS A 95 -10.67 4.66 -3.28
CA LYS A 95 -9.73 5.33 -2.37
C LYS A 95 -8.71 4.36 -1.81
N LEU A 96 -9.10 3.11 -1.56
CA LEU A 96 -8.17 2.06 -1.13
C LEU A 96 -7.06 1.85 -2.17
N VAL A 97 -7.43 1.69 -3.44
CA VAL A 97 -6.45 1.49 -4.52
C VAL A 97 -5.52 2.70 -4.64
N ASN A 98 -6.08 3.91 -4.59
CA ASN A 98 -5.29 5.14 -4.59
C ASN A 98 -4.32 5.18 -3.40
N THR A 99 -4.76 4.80 -2.22
CA THR A 99 -3.93 4.78 -1.00
C THR A 99 -2.79 3.77 -1.12
N ILE A 100 -3.06 2.58 -1.62
CA ILE A 100 -2.02 1.57 -1.87
C ILE A 100 -0.97 2.13 -2.84
N ALA A 101 -1.40 2.75 -3.93
CA ALA A 101 -0.50 3.37 -4.91
C ALA A 101 0.34 4.48 -4.28
N HIS A 102 -0.27 5.32 -3.45
CA HIS A 102 0.39 6.40 -2.73
C HIS A 102 1.52 5.88 -1.82
N GLU A 103 1.23 4.84 -1.05
CA GLU A 103 2.21 4.24 -0.14
C GLU A 103 3.31 3.49 -0.90
N LEU A 104 2.98 2.81 -1.99
CA LEU A 104 3.98 2.18 -2.85
C LEU A 104 4.91 3.21 -3.49
N ALA A 105 4.41 4.39 -3.84
CA ALA A 105 5.24 5.47 -4.35
C ALA A 105 6.29 5.90 -3.31
N HIS A 106 5.89 6.05 -2.05
CA HIS A 106 6.86 6.30 -0.98
C HIS A 106 7.91 5.20 -0.87
N CYS A 107 7.51 3.94 -0.98
CA CYS A 107 8.44 2.81 -0.95
C CYS A 107 9.47 2.88 -2.09
N LEU A 108 9.03 3.22 -3.29
CA LEU A 108 9.90 3.31 -4.46
C LEU A 108 10.83 4.53 -4.42
N MET A 109 10.40 5.61 -3.77
CA MET A 109 11.19 6.85 -3.65
C MET A 109 12.15 6.83 -2.46
N ALA A 110 12.19 5.76 -1.67
CA ALA A 110 13.13 5.65 -0.57
C ALA A 110 14.58 5.67 -1.07
N ASN A 111 15.42 6.49 -0.46
CA ASN A 111 16.82 6.66 -0.86
C ASN A 111 17.75 5.70 -0.11
N TYR A 112 19.07 5.79 -0.41
CA TYR A 112 20.11 4.95 0.22
C TYR A 112 20.18 5.04 1.74
N LYS A 113 19.74 6.17 2.31
CA LYS A 113 19.73 6.38 3.75
C LYS A 113 18.43 5.89 4.40
N LEU A 114 17.60 5.17 3.67
CA LEU A 114 16.28 4.74 4.10
C LEU A 114 15.37 5.93 4.48
N GLN A 115 15.65 7.10 3.94
CA GLN A 115 14.80 8.25 4.14
C GLN A 115 13.71 8.25 3.08
N PHE A 116 12.46 8.27 3.52
CA PHE A 116 11.36 8.54 2.64
C PHE A 116 11.36 10.01 2.25
N GLY A 117 11.16 10.26 0.96
CA GLY A 117 10.67 11.56 0.58
C GLY A 117 9.24 11.70 1.08
N TYR A 118 9.06 12.22 2.29
CA TYR A 118 7.74 12.54 2.81
C TYR A 118 7.09 13.71 2.07
N LYS A 119 7.82 14.32 1.15
CA LYS A 119 7.30 15.40 0.34
C LYS A 119 6.31 14.84 -0.68
N HIS A 120 5.10 15.31 -0.65
CA HIS A 120 4.08 15.05 -1.65
C HIS A 120 4.27 16.04 -2.81
N ASP A 121 5.42 15.93 -3.50
CA ASP A 121 5.74 16.76 -4.63
C ASP A 121 5.17 16.19 -5.95
N LYS A 122 5.47 16.84 -7.07
CA LYS A 122 5.01 16.40 -8.38
C LYS A 122 5.52 15.01 -8.76
N SER A 123 6.75 14.67 -8.35
CA SER A 123 7.34 13.36 -8.63
C SER A 123 6.58 12.26 -7.91
N HIS A 124 6.24 12.47 -6.64
CA HIS A 124 5.42 11.53 -5.87
C HIS A 124 4.01 11.42 -6.47
N GLY A 125 3.39 12.54 -6.81
CA GLY A 125 2.05 12.56 -7.41
C GLY A 125 2.00 11.84 -8.75
N GLY A 126 2.98 12.09 -9.62
CA GLY A 126 3.08 11.41 -10.92
C GLY A 126 3.30 9.91 -10.77
N LEU A 127 4.18 9.51 -9.87
CA LEU A 127 4.45 8.10 -9.59
C LEU A 127 3.21 7.40 -9.01
N THR A 128 2.50 8.07 -8.10
CA THR A 128 1.24 7.55 -7.54
C THR A 128 0.21 7.28 -8.64
N GLN A 129 0.03 8.23 -9.56
CA GLN A 129 -0.91 8.07 -10.67
C GLN A 129 -0.53 6.90 -11.57
N ASP A 130 0.75 6.75 -11.89
CA ASP A 130 1.23 5.66 -12.73
C ASP A 130 1.03 4.29 -12.06
N ILE A 131 1.35 4.19 -10.78
CA ILE A 131 1.13 2.95 -10.01
C ILE A 131 -0.35 2.65 -9.90
N GLU A 132 -1.19 3.64 -9.65
CA GLU A 132 -2.64 3.45 -9.57
C GLU A 132 -3.19 2.91 -10.90
N ALA A 133 -2.81 3.51 -12.02
CA ALA A 133 -3.20 3.02 -13.34
C ALA A 133 -2.75 1.57 -13.56
N PHE A 134 -1.55 1.23 -13.13
CA PHE A 134 -1.04 -0.14 -13.20
C PHE A 134 -1.85 -1.10 -12.33
N LEU A 135 -2.17 -0.71 -11.08
CA LEU A 135 -2.98 -1.54 -10.18
C LEU A 135 -4.34 -1.89 -10.80
N TRP A 136 -4.99 -0.93 -11.45
CA TRP A 136 -6.29 -1.18 -12.08
C TRP A 136 -6.23 -2.19 -13.25
N THR A 137 -5.05 -2.46 -13.79
CA THR A 137 -4.87 -3.50 -14.83
C THR A 137 -4.70 -4.90 -14.26
N LEU A 138 -4.47 -5.04 -12.95
CA LEU A 138 -4.18 -6.33 -12.32
C LEU A 138 -5.47 -7.12 -12.02
N PRO A 139 -5.51 -8.42 -12.34
CA PRO A 139 -6.64 -9.28 -11.95
C PRO A 139 -6.86 -9.32 -10.44
N GLU A 140 -5.80 -9.22 -9.64
CA GLU A 140 -5.85 -9.24 -8.18
C GLU A 140 -6.65 -8.07 -7.61
N ILE A 141 -6.59 -6.91 -8.24
CA ILE A 141 -7.40 -5.75 -7.82
C ILE A 141 -8.88 -5.99 -8.09
N LYS A 142 -9.22 -6.58 -9.23
CA LYS A 142 -10.60 -6.95 -9.55
C LYS A 142 -11.13 -7.98 -8.57
N GLU A 143 -10.28 -8.92 -8.17
CA GLU A 143 -10.65 -9.93 -7.17
C GLU A 143 -10.91 -9.30 -5.80
N LEU A 144 -10.09 -8.36 -5.35
CA LEU A 144 -10.32 -7.62 -4.11
C LEU A 144 -11.64 -6.85 -4.17
N GLU A 145 -11.94 -6.22 -5.30
CA GLU A 145 -13.20 -5.51 -5.49
C GLU A 145 -14.41 -6.47 -5.40
N ARG A 146 -14.27 -7.65 -6.00
CA ARG A 146 -15.32 -8.68 -5.97
C ARG A 146 -15.59 -9.20 -4.56
N LEU A 147 -14.56 -9.22 -3.69
CA LEU A 147 -14.66 -9.73 -2.33
C LEU A 147 -15.35 -8.75 -1.36
N GLN A 148 -15.82 -7.59 -1.81
CA GLN A 148 -16.54 -6.65 -0.96
C GLN A 148 -17.78 -7.29 -0.32
N GLY A 149 -18.23 -6.70 0.78
CA GLY A 149 -19.36 -7.19 1.52
C GLY A 149 -18.95 -8.20 2.60
N PHE A 150 -19.44 -9.42 2.54
CA PHE A 150 -19.27 -10.41 3.62
C PHE A 150 -17.80 -10.66 3.99
N GLN A 151 -16.92 -10.80 3.01
CA GLN A 151 -15.49 -11.06 3.25
C GLN A 151 -14.83 -9.93 4.04
N TRP A 152 -15.09 -8.71 3.63
CA TRP A 152 -14.56 -7.53 4.32
C TRP A 152 -15.20 -7.33 5.69
N GLN A 153 -16.48 -7.69 5.84
CA GLN A 153 -17.18 -7.61 7.11
C GLN A 153 -16.56 -8.57 8.14
N GLU A 154 -16.24 -9.81 7.73
CA GLU A 154 -15.55 -10.77 8.59
C GLU A 154 -14.19 -10.26 9.02
N LEU A 155 -13.41 -9.64 8.09
CA LEU A 155 -12.15 -9.01 8.42
C LEU A 155 -12.34 -7.92 9.47
N ALA A 156 -13.29 -7.02 9.29
CA ALA A 156 -13.56 -5.92 10.21
C ALA A 156 -13.94 -6.42 11.61
N LYS A 157 -14.74 -7.48 11.70
CA LYS A 157 -15.10 -8.10 12.98
C LYS A 157 -13.89 -8.66 13.72
N ASN A 158 -12.99 -9.30 13.01
CA ASN A 158 -11.80 -9.92 13.59
C ASN A 158 -10.76 -8.90 14.07
N LEU A 159 -10.85 -7.67 13.59
CA LEU A 159 -9.93 -6.57 13.93
C LEU A 159 -10.43 -5.70 15.10
N ARG A 160 -11.64 -5.98 15.60
CA ARG A 160 -12.19 -5.25 16.75
C ARG A 160 -11.59 -5.70 18.07
#